data_4e1aa90681aaccb0c852db35f6a78dfe
#
_entry.id   4e1aa90681aaccb0c852db35f6a78dfe
#
_cell.length_a   1.000
_cell.length_b   1.000
_cell.length_c   1.000
_cell.angle_alpha   90.00
_cell.angle_beta   90.00
_cell.angle_gamma   90.00
#
_symmetry.space_group_name_H-M   'P 1'
#
loop_
_entity.id
_entity.type
_entity.pdbx_description
1 polymer ?
#
loop_
_entity_poly.entity_id
_entity_poly.type
_entity_poly.pdbx_seq_one_letter_code
_entity_poly.pdbx_strand_id
1 'polypeptide(L)'
;MKLKSSLTSLILLFSIFSVSATRIIIFADLHVLPGNECEKNLRIAVDEVNNSDADMVIINGDLTNEGSDKELRNVKSILDLINKPQYVLPGNHETTWSQSATKTIFDLWGNDRFVTERDSLVIVGIACGPYMKMGDGHIKQEDLHWLDKTLAECCTSGKRVISFNHYPLKKDLDNYDDYIRVLRKYPVIAHVNGHYHKYEKYVSENFGDINCMMVRSLDFKNGNYGYTIMDISADSVIFHNKQLGKEPIKVDGFAISLPSIDSNIKSKADQKPLYADSASIFTRLGFDKKNIYFGNSLGYAKAIDKNTGKEMWAIPTGASLFARPVVAGKYVVIPSAAKELLWINPKNGEIVQRDASDGAYVADGVCVDNALYIGGYNKFEKWDVKKRKLIWRYDSLNNYCQAAPVIDNSEVIFGAWDTYLYCLDAKTGQLKWKWNNGSSRNQLGPGNVVPVVTAERIYIVAPDRYMTAINRKTGKTIWRNKDHKYRESLGCSEDGSRVYAKTMDGELVAVDATTAEFNKLWIVDMKLGYEHAPCIVAEKDGIVYAGSRRGLIVAVNPKTQSVIETLTLGKSETNGIDLDPTTGNIYTSLIEGTIFKLNK
;
A
#
# COMPACT_ATOMS: atom_id res chain seq x y z
N MET A 1 -9.20 -90.91 -23.02
CA MET A 1 -8.27 -89.78 -22.91
C MET A 1 -9.10 -88.51 -22.60
N LYS A 2 -9.16 -88.02 -21.35
CA LYS A 2 -9.95 -86.84 -20.95
C LYS A 2 -8.98 -85.64 -20.78
N LEU A 3 -9.08 -84.66 -21.64
CA LEU A 3 -8.41 -83.36 -21.46
C LEU A 3 -9.09 -82.58 -20.35
N LYS A 4 -8.33 -82.22 -19.32
CA LYS A 4 -8.73 -81.24 -18.33
C LYS A 4 -8.28 -79.84 -18.80
N SER A 5 -9.15 -78.96 -19.14
CA SER A 5 -8.87 -77.55 -19.35
C SER A 5 -8.81 -76.83 -17.97
N SER A 6 -7.64 -76.32 -17.66
CA SER A 6 -7.40 -75.46 -16.49
C SER A 6 -7.70 -74.01 -16.88
N LEU A 7 -8.74 -73.42 -16.30
CA LEU A 7 -9.07 -71.99 -16.46
C LEU A 7 -8.36 -71.21 -15.38
N THR A 8 -7.27 -70.51 -15.74
CA THR A 8 -6.54 -69.61 -14.84
C THR A 8 -7.23 -68.26 -14.86
N SER A 9 -7.99 -67.93 -13.83
CA SER A 9 -8.60 -66.61 -13.65
C SER A 9 -7.51 -65.62 -13.23
N LEU A 10 -7.17 -64.66 -14.10
CA LEU A 10 -6.32 -63.51 -13.82
C LEU A 10 -7.14 -62.46 -13.08
N ILE A 11 -6.99 -62.36 -11.76
CA ILE A 11 -7.57 -61.30 -10.96
C ILE A 11 -6.68 -60.07 -11.14
N LEU A 12 -7.14 -59.08 -11.97
CA LEU A 12 -6.56 -57.75 -12.01
C LEU A 12 -6.97 -57.02 -10.75
N LEU A 13 -6.06 -56.90 -9.78
CA LEU A 13 -6.21 -55.94 -8.68
C LEU A 13 -6.01 -54.53 -9.26
N PHE A 14 -7.13 -53.86 -9.57
CA PHE A 14 -7.12 -52.40 -9.66
C PHE A 14 -6.91 -51.83 -8.24
N SER A 15 -5.70 -51.44 -7.94
CA SER A 15 -5.45 -50.56 -6.79
C SER A 15 -6.09 -49.22 -7.14
N ILE A 16 -7.30 -49.00 -6.62
CA ILE A 16 -7.92 -47.67 -6.58
C ILE A 16 -7.04 -46.84 -5.63
N PHE A 17 -6.05 -46.15 -6.18
CA PHE A 17 -5.47 -45.01 -5.46
C PHE A 17 -6.59 -43.98 -5.30
N SER A 18 -7.26 -43.98 -4.16
CA SER A 18 -8.08 -42.83 -3.79
C SER A 18 -7.12 -41.68 -3.60
N VAL A 19 -7.03 -40.80 -4.62
CA VAL A 19 -6.36 -39.52 -4.43
C VAL A 19 -7.16 -38.81 -3.36
N SER A 20 -6.61 -38.75 -2.15
CA SER A 20 -7.19 -38.00 -1.06
C SER A 20 -7.34 -36.55 -1.51
N ALA A 21 -8.52 -35.96 -1.31
CA ALA A 21 -8.70 -34.54 -1.57
C ALA A 21 -7.78 -33.73 -0.64
N THR A 22 -7.08 -32.72 -1.18
CA THR A 22 -6.32 -31.79 -0.32
C THR A 22 -7.30 -30.85 0.36
N ARG A 23 -7.25 -30.78 1.70
CA ARG A 23 -8.11 -29.93 2.51
C ARG A 23 -7.34 -28.76 3.09
N ILE A 24 -7.73 -27.55 2.71
CA ILE A 24 -7.14 -26.29 3.18
C ILE A 24 -8.15 -25.55 4.03
N ILE A 25 -7.74 -25.15 5.23
CA ILE A 25 -8.50 -24.20 6.06
C ILE A 25 -8.01 -22.79 5.74
N ILE A 26 -8.95 -21.87 5.54
CA ILE A 26 -8.67 -20.49 5.20
C ILE A 26 -9.27 -19.60 6.29
N PHE A 27 -8.38 -18.89 6.98
CA PHE A 27 -8.72 -17.76 7.84
C PHE A 27 -8.53 -16.48 7.05
N ALA A 28 -9.53 -15.60 7.02
CA ALA A 28 -9.43 -14.28 6.43
C ALA A 28 -10.07 -13.25 7.35
N ASP A 29 -9.59 -12.02 7.33
CA ASP A 29 -10.21 -10.89 8.03
C ASP A 29 -10.47 -11.23 9.52
N LEU A 30 -9.40 -11.52 10.25
CA LEU A 30 -9.45 -11.93 11.66
C LEU A 30 -9.77 -10.75 12.60
N HIS A 31 -9.27 -9.55 12.29
CA HIS A 31 -9.47 -8.30 13.04
C HIS A 31 -9.28 -8.44 14.55
N VAL A 32 -8.24 -9.18 14.97
CA VAL A 32 -7.95 -9.44 16.37
C VAL A 32 -7.39 -8.18 17.04
N LEU A 33 -8.07 -7.78 18.10
CA LEU A 33 -7.58 -6.81 19.07
C LEU A 33 -7.49 -7.52 20.43
N PRO A 34 -6.39 -7.40 21.19
CA PRO A 34 -6.25 -8.07 22.47
C PRO A 34 -7.46 -7.85 23.39
N GLY A 35 -8.11 -8.95 23.77
CA GLY A 35 -9.31 -8.95 24.62
C GLY A 35 -10.65 -8.78 23.90
N ASN A 36 -10.66 -8.62 22.58
CA ASN A 36 -11.92 -8.53 21.83
C ASN A 36 -12.54 -9.90 21.55
N GLU A 37 -13.76 -9.90 20.99
CA GLU A 37 -14.47 -11.13 20.63
C GLU A 37 -13.74 -11.92 19.55
N CYS A 38 -13.07 -11.25 18.60
CA CYS A 38 -12.31 -11.90 17.53
C CYS A 38 -11.15 -12.73 18.09
N GLU A 39 -10.47 -12.27 19.16
CA GLU A 39 -9.43 -13.05 19.82
C GLU A 39 -9.98 -14.36 20.40
N LYS A 40 -11.12 -14.31 21.09
CA LYS A 40 -11.76 -15.50 21.67
C LYS A 40 -12.16 -16.49 20.56
N ASN A 41 -12.75 -15.98 19.49
CA ASN A 41 -13.18 -16.79 18.35
C ASN A 41 -12.01 -17.43 17.61
N LEU A 42 -10.89 -16.70 17.46
CA LEU A 42 -9.68 -17.27 16.87
C LEU A 42 -9.13 -18.44 17.71
N ARG A 43 -9.14 -18.34 19.04
CA ARG A 43 -8.72 -19.45 19.91
C ARG A 43 -9.61 -20.69 19.75
N ILE A 44 -10.93 -20.50 19.65
CA ILE A 44 -11.88 -21.62 19.37
C ILE A 44 -11.60 -22.21 17.99
N ALA A 45 -11.38 -21.35 16.97
CA ALA A 45 -11.06 -21.80 15.62
C ALA A 45 -9.76 -22.62 15.57
N VAL A 46 -8.72 -22.20 16.30
CA VAL A 46 -7.46 -22.93 16.41
C VAL A 46 -7.68 -24.33 17.04
N ASP A 47 -8.48 -24.42 18.08
CA ASP A 47 -8.81 -25.73 18.70
C ASP A 47 -9.55 -26.64 17.73
N GLU A 48 -10.55 -26.11 16.98
CA GLU A 48 -11.27 -26.89 15.96
C GLU A 48 -10.33 -27.35 14.84
N VAL A 49 -9.47 -26.47 14.34
CA VAL A 49 -8.48 -26.77 13.29
C VAL A 49 -7.52 -27.87 13.73
N ASN A 50 -7.02 -27.80 14.96
CA ASN A 50 -6.09 -28.80 15.51
C ASN A 50 -6.71 -30.20 15.59
N ASN A 51 -8.02 -30.28 15.74
CA ASN A 51 -8.79 -31.53 15.76
C ASN A 51 -9.35 -31.92 14.39
N SER A 52 -9.11 -31.16 13.33
CA SER A 52 -9.59 -31.45 11.97
C SER A 52 -8.61 -32.31 11.18
N ASP A 53 -9.07 -32.81 10.04
CA ASP A 53 -8.29 -33.52 9.03
C ASP A 53 -7.66 -32.59 7.97
N ALA A 54 -7.54 -31.30 8.26
CA ALA A 54 -6.93 -30.34 7.35
C ALA A 54 -5.44 -30.61 7.13
N ASP A 55 -5.00 -30.46 5.91
CA ASP A 55 -3.60 -30.60 5.51
C ASP A 55 -2.77 -29.37 5.86
N MET A 56 -3.38 -28.18 5.80
CA MET A 56 -2.74 -26.89 6.09
C MET A 56 -3.75 -25.79 6.38
N VAL A 57 -3.23 -24.67 6.90
CA VAL A 57 -4.00 -23.45 7.16
C VAL A 57 -3.39 -22.28 6.41
N ILE A 58 -4.22 -21.50 5.71
CA ILE A 58 -3.83 -20.24 5.07
C ILE A 58 -4.53 -19.10 5.79
N ILE A 59 -3.74 -18.16 6.29
CA ILE A 59 -4.21 -16.93 6.92
C ILE A 59 -4.10 -15.82 5.87
N ASN A 60 -5.24 -15.41 5.32
CA ASN A 60 -5.34 -14.62 4.11
C ASN A 60 -5.65 -13.13 4.37
N GLY A 61 -4.89 -12.53 5.26
CA GLY A 61 -4.88 -11.08 5.51
C GLY A 61 -5.86 -10.58 6.56
N ASP A 62 -5.70 -9.33 6.95
CA ASP A 62 -6.41 -8.61 8.01
C ASP A 62 -6.41 -9.39 9.34
N LEU A 63 -5.18 -9.70 9.81
CA LEU A 63 -4.94 -10.44 11.03
C LEU A 63 -5.37 -9.65 12.26
N THR A 64 -5.20 -8.35 12.22
CA THR A 64 -5.35 -7.41 13.33
C THR A 64 -6.37 -6.32 13.01
N ASN A 65 -6.78 -5.57 14.02
CA ASN A 65 -7.72 -4.48 13.82
C ASN A 65 -7.03 -3.17 13.39
N GLU A 66 -5.81 -2.90 13.87
CA GLU A 66 -5.10 -1.64 13.64
C GLU A 66 -3.66 -1.81 13.14
N GLY A 67 -3.16 -3.03 12.98
CA GLY A 67 -1.80 -3.29 12.51
C GLY A 67 -0.70 -2.89 13.50
N SER A 68 -1.02 -2.74 14.78
CA SER A 68 -0.03 -2.39 15.79
C SER A 68 0.91 -3.57 16.10
N ASP A 69 2.15 -3.26 16.52
CA ASP A 69 3.13 -4.29 16.90
C ASP A 69 2.62 -5.20 18.03
N LYS A 70 1.82 -4.64 18.95
CA LYS A 70 1.20 -5.40 20.05
C LYS A 70 0.16 -6.39 19.53
N GLU A 71 -0.72 -5.95 18.63
CA GLU A 71 -1.75 -6.82 18.03
C GLU A 71 -1.10 -7.93 17.21
N LEU A 72 -0.09 -7.62 16.40
CA LEU A 72 0.64 -8.59 15.59
C LEU A 72 1.29 -9.68 16.44
N ARG A 73 1.95 -9.30 17.55
CA ARG A 73 2.54 -10.28 18.48
C ARG A 73 1.48 -11.10 19.20
N ASN A 74 0.36 -10.50 19.56
CA ASN A 74 -0.75 -11.22 20.18
C ASN A 74 -1.34 -12.27 19.21
N VAL A 75 -1.68 -11.88 17.99
CA VAL A 75 -2.24 -12.81 17.00
C VAL A 75 -1.24 -13.92 16.65
N LYS A 76 0.05 -13.57 16.49
CA LYS A 76 1.12 -14.56 16.28
C LYS A 76 1.14 -15.62 17.38
N SER A 77 1.05 -15.22 18.65
CA SER A 77 1.06 -16.16 19.78
C SER A 77 -0.13 -17.13 19.79
N ILE A 78 -1.25 -16.76 19.18
CA ILE A 78 -2.41 -17.63 19.03
C ILE A 78 -2.26 -18.54 17.82
N LEU A 79 -1.82 -17.99 16.68
CA LEU A 79 -1.59 -18.78 15.47
C LEU A 79 -0.49 -19.83 15.66
N ASP A 80 0.51 -19.56 16.49
CA ASP A 80 1.58 -20.53 16.83
C ASP A 80 1.07 -21.77 17.59
N LEU A 81 -0.18 -21.77 18.07
CA LEU A 81 -0.83 -22.95 18.66
C LEU A 81 -1.40 -23.90 17.60
N ILE A 82 -1.44 -23.50 16.34
CA ILE A 82 -1.88 -24.37 15.23
C ILE A 82 -0.82 -25.45 15.01
N ASN A 83 -1.24 -26.73 15.08
CA ASN A 83 -0.38 -27.89 14.89
C ASN A 83 -0.27 -28.37 13.44
N LYS A 84 -0.77 -27.58 12.48
CA LYS A 84 -0.72 -27.84 11.05
C LYS A 84 0.27 -26.89 10.35
N PRO A 85 0.81 -27.23 9.17
CA PRO A 85 1.51 -26.26 8.34
C PRO A 85 0.65 -25.01 8.13
N GLN A 86 1.21 -23.82 8.35
CA GLN A 86 0.49 -22.56 8.22
C GLN A 86 1.26 -21.57 7.36
N TYR A 87 0.52 -20.77 6.57
CA TYR A 87 1.04 -19.75 5.66
C TYR A 87 0.27 -18.47 5.85
N VAL A 88 0.98 -17.36 6.05
CA VAL A 88 0.38 -16.09 6.47
C VAL A 88 0.63 -15.02 5.42
N LEU A 89 -0.41 -14.31 5.04
CA LEU A 89 -0.36 -13.08 4.26
C LEU A 89 -0.87 -11.91 5.10
N PRO A 90 -0.27 -10.73 5.00
CA PRO A 90 -0.86 -9.52 5.57
C PRO A 90 -2.01 -9.02 4.69
N GLY A 91 -3.00 -8.36 5.30
CA GLY A 91 -4.02 -7.57 4.64
C GLY A 91 -3.74 -6.07 4.74
N ASN A 92 -4.72 -5.24 4.38
CA ASN A 92 -4.58 -3.79 4.43
C ASN A 92 -4.45 -3.24 5.86
N HIS A 93 -4.99 -3.91 6.86
CA HIS A 93 -4.84 -3.49 8.25
C HIS A 93 -3.38 -3.58 8.71
N GLU A 94 -2.62 -4.56 8.25
CA GLU A 94 -1.21 -4.72 8.57
C GLU A 94 -0.28 -3.88 7.72
N THR A 95 -0.70 -3.46 6.53
CA THR A 95 0.16 -2.77 5.58
C THR A 95 -0.08 -1.26 5.53
N THR A 96 -1.33 -0.81 5.62
CA THR A 96 -1.69 0.62 5.59
C THR A 96 -1.51 1.28 6.97
N TRP A 97 -1.96 0.60 8.04
CA TRP A 97 -1.98 1.16 9.40
C TRP A 97 -0.83 0.68 10.28
N SER A 98 0.11 -0.04 9.69
CA SER A 98 1.24 -0.66 10.39
C SER A 98 2.04 0.33 11.24
N GLN A 99 2.16 0.05 12.54
CA GLN A 99 3.00 0.80 13.46
C GLN A 99 4.50 0.77 13.09
N SER A 100 4.94 -0.28 12.42
CA SER A 100 6.35 -0.48 12.03
C SER A 100 6.59 -0.37 10.53
N ALA A 101 5.63 0.18 9.78
CA ALA A 101 5.68 0.23 8.31
C ALA A 101 5.98 -1.16 7.71
N THR A 102 5.20 -2.16 8.09
CA THR A 102 5.27 -3.58 7.71
C THR A 102 6.45 -4.39 8.28
N LYS A 103 7.45 -3.73 8.88
CA LYS A 103 8.65 -4.43 9.37
C LYS A 103 8.34 -5.56 10.35
N THR A 104 7.38 -5.39 11.27
CA THR A 104 7.01 -6.41 12.26
C THR A 104 6.42 -7.68 11.61
N ILE A 105 5.76 -7.58 10.45
CA ILE A 105 5.33 -8.76 9.67
C ILE A 105 6.54 -9.61 9.29
N PHE A 106 7.57 -8.97 8.71
CA PHE A 106 8.80 -9.67 8.34
C PHE A 106 9.53 -10.25 9.55
N ASP A 107 9.58 -9.53 10.67
CA ASP A 107 10.22 -10.00 11.91
C ASP A 107 9.51 -11.22 12.50
N LEU A 108 8.17 -11.35 12.34
CA LEU A 108 7.38 -12.43 12.90
C LEU A 108 7.20 -13.64 11.99
N TRP A 109 7.07 -13.43 10.68
CA TRP A 109 6.79 -14.49 9.70
C TRP A 109 7.87 -14.65 8.62
N GLY A 110 8.89 -13.78 8.62
CA GLY A 110 10.01 -13.84 7.69
C GLY A 110 9.71 -13.33 6.28
N ASN A 111 8.46 -13.37 5.84
CA ASN A 111 8.06 -12.94 4.52
C ASN A 111 6.58 -12.50 4.49
N ASP A 112 6.19 -11.78 3.43
CA ASP A 112 4.81 -11.40 3.12
C ASP A 112 4.26 -12.13 1.88
N ARG A 113 4.91 -13.24 1.52
CA ARG A 113 4.54 -14.14 0.42
C ARG A 113 4.99 -15.56 0.75
N PHE A 114 4.37 -16.55 0.11
CA PHE A 114 4.73 -17.95 0.29
C PHE A 114 4.53 -18.78 -0.97
N VAL A 115 5.22 -19.90 -1.04
CA VAL A 115 4.94 -21.00 -1.96
C VAL A 115 5.04 -22.31 -1.18
N THR A 116 4.13 -23.23 -1.46
CA THR A 116 4.18 -24.60 -0.93
C THR A 116 3.63 -25.56 -1.96
N GLU A 117 4.04 -26.81 -1.84
CA GLU A 117 3.60 -27.87 -2.72
C GLU A 117 2.94 -28.99 -1.93
N ARG A 118 1.87 -29.54 -2.49
CA ARG A 118 1.20 -30.71 -1.96
C ARG A 118 0.68 -31.57 -3.12
N ASP A 119 1.17 -32.80 -3.22
CA ASP A 119 0.84 -33.72 -4.31
C ASP A 119 1.04 -33.05 -5.70
N SER A 120 -0.02 -32.87 -6.48
CA SER A 120 0.00 -32.20 -7.78
C SER A 120 -0.35 -30.69 -7.70
N LEU A 121 -0.40 -30.11 -6.49
CA LEU A 121 -0.74 -28.72 -6.29
C LEU A 121 0.48 -27.87 -5.94
N VAL A 122 0.56 -26.69 -6.54
CA VAL A 122 1.41 -25.57 -6.12
C VAL A 122 0.48 -24.51 -5.56
N ILE A 123 0.69 -24.15 -4.31
CA ILE A 123 -0.12 -23.17 -3.59
C ILE A 123 0.76 -21.95 -3.34
N VAL A 124 0.36 -20.79 -3.85
CA VAL A 124 1.15 -19.56 -3.78
C VAL A 124 0.32 -18.42 -3.22
N GLY A 125 0.93 -17.59 -2.39
CA GLY A 125 0.31 -16.41 -1.82
C GLY A 125 1.22 -15.19 -1.88
N ILE A 126 0.65 -14.00 -2.12
CA ILE A 126 1.36 -12.73 -2.23
C ILE A 126 0.59 -11.64 -1.52
N ALA A 127 1.30 -10.81 -0.73
CA ALA A 127 0.74 -9.57 -0.19
C ALA A 127 0.40 -8.58 -1.30
N CYS A 128 -0.65 -7.80 -1.08
CA CYS A 128 -1.15 -6.85 -2.07
C CYS A 128 -1.45 -5.45 -1.51
N GLY A 129 -0.83 -5.07 -0.40
CA GLY A 129 -1.03 -3.73 0.17
C GLY A 129 -2.51 -3.38 0.47
N PRO A 130 -2.93 -2.11 0.41
CA PRO A 130 -2.10 -0.93 0.16
C PRO A 130 -1.04 -0.71 1.24
N TYR A 131 0.11 -0.13 0.85
CA TYR A 131 1.23 0.08 1.77
C TYR A 131 1.25 1.54 2.24
N MET A 132 1.20 1.76 3.56
CA MET A 132 1.33 3.07 4.21
C MET A 132 0.49 4.20 3.55
N LYS A 133 1.10 5.01 2.68
CA LYS A 133 0.50 6.22 2.08
C LYS A 133 -0.40 5.96 0.87
N MET A 134 -0.51 4.72 0.41
CA MET A 134 -1.25 4.37 -0.81
C MET A 134 -2.76 4.37 -0.59
N GLY A 135 -3.50 4.59 -1.68
CA GLY A 135 -4.96 4.47 -1.69
C GLY A 135 -5.47 3.08 -2.03
N ASP A 136 -4.95 2.49 -3.10
CA ASP A 136 -5.35 1.17 -3.62
C ASP A 136 -4.39 0.05 -3.19
N GLY A 137 -4.86 -1.20 -3.25
CA GLY A 137 -3.99 -2.37 -3.21
C GLY A 137 -2.98 -2.36 -4.36
N HIS A 138 -1.80 -2.92 -4.12
CA HIS A 138 -0.71 -3.03 -5.09
C HIS A 138 0.12 -4.27 -4.82
N ILE A 139 0.37 -5.09 -5.83
CA ILE A 139 1.36 -6.17 -5.76
C ILE A 139 2.71 -5.59 -6.16
N LYS A 140 3.68 -5.69 -5.26
CA LYS A 140 5.01 -5.13 -5.48
C LYS A 140 5.68 -5.71 -6.73
N GLN A 141 6.47 -4.91 -7.42
CA GLN A 141 7.13 -5.32 -8.67
C GLN A 141 8.05 -6.52 -8.47
N GLU A 142 8.80 -6.55 -7.37
CA GLU A 142 9.65 -7.69 -7.01
C GLU A 142 8.85 -8.97 -6.70
N ASP A 143 7.60 -8.84 -6.24
CA ASP A 143 6.74 -9.99 -5.97
C ASP A 143 6.17 -10.57 -7.26
N LEU A 144 5.86 -9.73 -8.25
CA LEU A 144 5.48 -10.20 -9.59
C LEU A 144 6.64 -10.97 -10.27
N HIS A 145 7.87 -10.46 -10.16
CA HIS A 145 9.05 -11.15 -10.66
C HIS A 145 9.31 -12.47 -9.93
N TRP A 146 9.19 -12.45 -8.59
CA TRP A 146 9.33 -13.65 -7.78
C TRP A 146 8.28 -14.70 -8.13
N LEU A 147 7.01 -14.29 -8.31
CA LEU A 147 5.93 -15.20 -8.70
C LEU A 147 6.21 -15.90 -10.02
N ASP A 148 6.57 -15.14 -11.05
CA ASP A 148 6.86 -15.68 -12.38
C ASP A 148 8.00 -16.70 -12.33
N LYS A 149 9.09 -16.35 -11.65
CA LYS A 149 10.23 -17.23 -11.45
C LYS A 149 9.85 -18.49 -10.67
N THR A 150 9.16 -18.34 -9.55
CA THR A 150 8.77 -19.45 -8.67
C THR A 150 7.83 -20.42 -9.37
N LEU A 151 6.81 -19.90 -10.07
CA LEU A 151 5.88 -20.76 -10.80
C LEU A 151 6.56 -21.45 -11.98
N ALA A 152 7.52 -20.82 -12.66
CA ALA A 152 8.33 -21.47 -13.70
C ALA A 152 9.16 -22.65 -13.15
N GLU A 153 9.65 -22.53 -11.92
CA GLU A 153 10.43 -23.58 -11.25
C GLU A 153 9.55 -24.71 -10.70
N CYS A 154 8.39 -24.37 -10.08
CA CYS A 154 7.52 -25.32 -9.40
C CYS A 154 6.50 -26.00 -10.34
N CYS A 155 6.00 -25.33 -11.38
CA CYS A 155 4.96 -25.83 -12.26
C CYS A 155 5.51 -26.75 -13.35
N THR A 156 6.17 -27.82 -12.94
CA THR A 156 6.54 -28.90 -13.84
C THR A 156 5.30 -29.68 -14.30
N SER A 157 5.47 -30.58 -15.31
CA SER A 157 4.36 -31.32 -15.92
C SER A 157 3.39 -31.95 -14.91
N GLY A 158 2.09 -31.67 -15.09
CA GLY A 158 1.00 -32.24 -14.31
C GLY A 158 0.65 -31.50 -13.03
N LYS A 159 1.38 -30.46 -12.62
CA LYS A 159 1.02 -29.64 -11.46
C LYS A 159 0.00 -28.56 -11.80
N ARG A 160 -0.83 -28.21 -10.84
CA ARG A 160 -1.88 -27.18 -10.91
C ARG A 160 -1.63 -26.12 -9.85
N VAL A 161 -2.01 -24.87 -10.12
CA VAL A 161 -1.73 -23.73 -9.24
C VAL A 161 -3.02 -23.22 -8.57
N ILE A 162 -2.93 -22.94 -7.28
CA ILE A 162 -3.92 -22.15 -6.54
C ILE A 162 -3.21 -20.91 -6.00
N SER A 163 -3.77 -19.74 -6.28
CA SER A 163 -3.19 -18.47 -5.86
C SER A 163 -4.03 -17.78 -4.78
N PHE A 164 -3.35 -17.09 -3.88
CA PHE A 164 -3.95 -16.34 -2.77
C PHE A 164 -3.41 -14.92 -2.74
N ASN A 165 -4.28 -13.97 -2.48
CA ASN A 165 -3.96 -12.64 -1.97
C ASN A 165 -5.14 -12.13 -1.13
N HIS A 166 -4.98 -10.98 -0.46
CA HIS A 166 -6.04 -10.46 0.38
C HIS A 166 -7.14 -9.72 -0.40
N TYR A 167 -6.76 -8.86 -1.37
CA TYR A 167 -7.70 -8.08 -2.19
C TYR A 167 -8.30 -8.90 -3.35
N PRO A 168 -9.54 -8.61 -3.78
CA PRO A 168 -10.07 -9.21 -4.99
C PRO A 168 -9.32 -8.72 -6.23
N LEU A 169 -9.26 -9.55 -7.28
CA LEU A 169 -8.69 -9.19 -8.58
C LEU A 169 -9.64 -8.27 -9.35
N LYS A 170 -9.83 -7.08 -8.83
CA LYS A 170 -10.72 -6.02 -9.31
C LYS A 170 -10.00 -4.67 -9.19
N LYS A 171 -10.69 -3.59 -9.54
CA LYS A 171 -10.13 -2.22 -9.58
C LYS A 171 -9.56 -1.67 -8.27
N ASP A 172 -9.83 -2.30 -7.14
CA ASP A 172 -9.25 -1.94 -5.83
C ASP A 172 -7.80 -2.42 -5.67
N LEU A 173 -7.33 -3.25 -6.58
CA LEU A 173 -5.94 -3.66 -6.75
C LEU A 173 -5.43 -3.04 -8.06
N ASP A 174 -4.56 -2.04 -7.99
CA ASP A 174 -4.24 -1.17 -9.12
C ASP A 174 -3.57 -1.91 -10.30
N ASN A 175 -2.73 -2.89 -9.99
CA ASN A 175 -1.99 -3.70 -10.96
C ASN A 175 -2.47 -5.15 -11.04
N TYR A 176 -3.76 -5.42 -10.77
CA TYR A 176 -4.31 -6.78 -10.85
C TYR A 176 -4.12 -7.43 -12.23
N ASP A 177 -4.08 -6.63 -13.31
CA ASP A 177 -3.81 -7.11 -14.67
C ASP A 177 -2.41 -7.68 -14.83
N ASP A 178 -1.41 -7.10 -14.14
CA ASP A 178 -0.03 -7.60 -14.18
C ASP A 178 0.11 -8.92 -13.43
N TYR A 179 -0.58 -9.05 -12.31
CA TYR A 179 -0.68 -10.32 -11.58
C TYR A 179 -1.35 -11.40 -12.42
N ILE A 180 -2.50 -11.08 -13.03
CA ILE A 180 -3.20 -11.97 -13.97
C ILE A 180 -2.29 -12.40 -15.12
N ARG A 181 -1.54 -11.46 -15.70
CA ARG A 181 -0.60 -11.76 -16.81
C ARG A 181 0.44 -12.81 -16.41
N VAL A 182 0.95 -12.73 -15.17
CA VAL A 182 1.87 -13.75 -14.67
C VAL A 182 1.13 -15.08 -14.48
N LEU A 183 -0.02 -15.09 -13.79
CA LEU A 183 -0.77 -16.31 -13.51
C LEU A 183 -1.21 -17.06 -14.77
N ARG A 184 -1.59 -16.35 -15.84
CA ARG A 184 -2.02 -16.96 -17.12
C ARG A 184 -0.93 -17.70 -17.88
N LYS A 185 0.31 -17.62 -17.45
CA LYS A 185 1.40 -18.46 -18.00
C LYS A 185 1.40 -19.88 -17.41
N TYR A 186 0.57 -20.14 -16.39
CA TYR A 186 0.61 -21.36 -15.58
C TYR A 186 -0.78 -21.98 -15.43
N PRO A 187 -0.88 -23.26 -15.08
CA PRO A 187 -2.16 -23.98 -14.94
C PRO A 187 -2.89 -23.62 -13.64
N VAL A 188 -3.30 -22.35 -13.51
CA VAL A 188 -4.04 -21.84 -12.35
C VAL A 188 -5.47 -22.31 -12.41
N ILE A 189 -5.91 -23.04 -11.38
CA ILE A 189 -7.26 -23.60 -11.29
C ILE A 189 -8.21 -22.78 -10.40
N ALA A 190 -7.64 -21.99 -9.48
CA ALA A 190 -8.41 -21.13 -8.58
C ALA A 190 -7.57 -19.97 -8.07
N HIS A 191 -8.25 -18.85 -7.80
CA HIS A 191 -7.74 -17.73 -7.03
C HIS A 191 -8.64 -17.47 -5.83
N VAL A 192 -8.08 -17.21 -4.64
CA VAL A 192 -8.82 -17.00 -3.40
C VAL A 192 -8.40 -15.71 -2.72
N ASN A 193 -9.37 -14.89 -2.33
CA ASN A 193 -9.14 -13.64 -1.60
C ASN A 193 -10.13 -13.44 -0.44
N GLY A 194 -9.83 -12.48 0.46
CA GLY A 194 -10.69 -12.02 1.56
C GLY A 194 -11.26 -10.62 1.31
N HIS A 195 -11.09 -9.72 2.28
CA HIS A 195 -11.30 -8.27 2.27
C HIS A 195 -12.76 -7.79 2.37
N TYR A 196 -13.72 -8.37 1.63
CA TYR A 196 -15.10 -7.88 1.65
C TYR A 196 -16.02 -8.64 2.60
N HIS A 197 -15.49 -9.57 3.39
CA HIS A 197 -16.24 -10.31 4.43
C HIS A 197 -17.48 -11.05 3.92
N LYS A 198 -17.43 -11.61 2.70
CA LYS A 198 -18.57 -12.32 2.10
C LYS A 198 -18.09 -13.48 1.22
N TYR A 199 -18.99 -14.45 0.99
CA TYR A 199 -18.78 -15.43 -0.06
C TYR A 199 -19.24 -14.87 -1.41
N GLU A 200 -18.36 -14.85 -2.39
CA GLU A 200 -18.70 -14.46 -3.76
C GLU A 200 -17.77 -15.19 -4.73
N LYS A 201 -18.36 -16.06 -5.56
CA LYS A 201 -17.67 -16.55 -6.73
C LYS A 201 -17.75 -15.51 -7.83
N TYR A 202 -16.63 -15.17 -8.43
CA TYR A 202 -16.56 -14.19 -9.50
C TYR A 202 -15.49 -14.57 -10.52
N VAL A 203 -15.56 -13.91 -11.68
CA VAL A 203 -14.52 -13.95 -12.70
C VAL A 203 -13.98 -12.54 -12.82
N SER A 204 -12.68 -12.38 -12.78
CA SER A 204 -12.05 -11.07 -13.01
C SER A 204 -12.21 -10.69 -14.48
N GLU A 205 -12.44 -9.40 -14.77
CA GLU A 205 -12.71 -8.88 -16.14
C GLU A 205 -11.68 -9.34 -17.19
N ASN A 206 -10.42 -9.52 -16.78
CA ASN A 206 -9.32 -9.92 -17.68
C ASN A 206 -8.88 -11.38 -17.48
N PHE A 207 -9.60 -12.15 -16.68
CA PHE A 207 -9.24 -13.50 -16.31
C PHE A 207 -10.12 -14.58 -16.93
N GLY A 208 -11.13 -14.19 -17.69
CA GLY A 208 -12.14 -14.93 -18.48
C GLY A 208 -12.45 -16.38 -18.14
N ASP A 209 -11.53 -17.13 -17.59
CA ASP A 209 -11.56 -18.57 -17.41
C ASP A 209 -11.00 -19.07 -16.06
N ILE A 210 -10.48 -18.20 -15.18
CA ILE A 210 -10.06 -18.59 -13.82
C ILE A 210 -11.13 -18.25 -12.80
N ASN A 211 -11.58 -19.27 -12.08
CA ASN A 211 -12.55 -19.08 -10.99
C ASN A 211 -11.88 -18.38 -9.81
N CYS A 212 -12.44 -17.24 -9.42
CA CYS A 212 -12.07 -16.51 -8.23
C CYS A 212 -13.11 -16.70 -7.13
N MET A 213 -12.64 -16.92 -5.90
CA MET A 213 -13.51 -17.07 -4.74
C MET A 213 -13.11 -16.08 -3.66
N MET A 214 -14.01 -15.18 -3.35
CA MET A 214 -13.93 -14.35 -2.17
C MET A 214 -14.46 -15.15 -0.98
N VAL A 215 -13.68 -15.22 0.09
CA VAL A 215 -14.05 -15.97 1.29
C VAL A 215 -14.50 -15.05 2.40
N ARG A 216 -15.24 -15.63 3.32
CA ARG A 216 -15.84 -14.91 4.42
C ARG A 216 -14.84 -14.70 5.56
N SER A 217 -15.06 -13.63 6.31
CA SER A 217 -14.29 -13.21 7.48
C SER A 217 -14.53 -14.11 8.69
N LEU A 218 -13.50 -14.28 9.53
CA LEU A 218 -13.65 -14.82 10.87
C LEU A 218 -14.31 -13.78 11.81
N ASP A 219 -14.15 -12.49 11.51
CA ASP A 219 -14.86 -11.39 12.19
C ASP A 219 -16.29 -11.25 11.66
N PHE A 220 -17.26 -11.34 12.56
CA PHE A 220 -18.65 -11.19 12.19
C PHE A 220 -19.39 -10.24 13.11
N LYS A 221 -19.76 -9.09 12.55
CA LYS A 221 -20.63 -8.11 13.17
C LYS A 221 -22.01 -8.66 13.55
N ASN A 222 -22.38 -9.86 13.06
CA ASN A 222 -23.72 -10.47 13.24
C ASN A 222 -23.66 -11.84 13.96
N GLY A 223 -22.60 -12.16 14.69
CA GLY A 223 -22.53 -13.37 15.51
C GLY A 223 -22.33 -14.69 14.77
N ASN A 224 -21.99 -14.66 13.47
CA ASN A 224 -21.74 -15.86 12.66
C ASN A 224 -20.23 -16.10 12.46
N TYR A 225 -19.49 -16.21 13.53
CA TYR A 225 -18.05 -16.44 13.48
C TYR A 225 -17.69 -17.78 12.86
N GLY A 226 -16.70 -17.80 11.98
CA GLY A 226 -16.28 -19.02 11.32
C GLY A 226 -15.15 -18.84 10.33
N TYR A 227 -14.83 -19.92 9.64
CA TYR A 227 -13.77 -19.96 8.64
C TYR A 227 -14.21 -20.75 7.41
N THR A 228 -13.38 -20.73 6.38
CA THR A 228 -13.63 -21.44 5.13
C THR A 228 -12.83 -22.72 5.08
N ILE A 229 -13.46 -23.82 4.63
CA ILE A 229 -12.78 -25.05 4.24
C ILE A 229 -12.82 -25.14 2.73
N MET A 230 -11.67 -25.39 2.10
CA MET A 230 -11.50 -25.59 0.68
C MET A 230 -11.01 -27.02 0.44
N ASP A 231 -11.84 -27.82 -0.21
CA ASP A 231 -11.52 -29.18 -0.62
C ASP A 231 -11.18 -29.23 -2.11
N ILE A 232 -9.99 -29.76 -2.44
CA ILE A 232 -9.48 -29.84 -3.80
C ILE A 232 -9.33 -31.30 -4.17
N SER A 233 -10.10 -31.75 -5.17
CA SER A 233 -9.99 -33.09 -5.76
C SER A 233 -9.29 -33.06 -7.12
N ALA A 234 -9.30 -34.17 -7.82
CA ALA A 234 -8.78 -34.24 -9.18
C ALA A 234 -9.58 -33.37 -10.16
N ASP A 235 -10.87 -33.19 -9.97
CA ASP A 235 -11.83 -32.61 -10.90
C ASP A 235 -12.59 -31.40 -10.38
N SER A 236 -12.52 -31.10 -9.08
CA SER A 236 -13.32 -30.04 -8.47
C SER A 236 -12.63 -29.33 -7.32
N VAL A 237 -13.07 -28.10 -7.09
CA VAL A 237 -12.78 -27.29 -5.90
C VAL A 237 -14.11 -26.99 -5.22
N ILE A 238 -14.22 -27.29 -3.93
CA ILE A 238 -15.45 -27.10 -3.15
C ILE A 238 -15.13 -26.26 -1.92
N PHE A 239 -16.01 -25.29 -1.65
CA PHE A 239 -15.90 -24.40 -0.49
C PHE A 239 -17.02 -24.66 0.49
N HIS A 240 -16.66 -24.76 1.77
CA HIS A 240 -17.60 -24.88 2.87
C HIS A 240 -17.43 -23.72 3.86
N ASN A 241 -18.54 -23.20 4.36
CA ASN A 241 -18.57 -22.35 5.54
C ASN A 241 -18.57 -23.21 6.79
N LYS A 242 -17.57 -23.05 7.63
CA LYS A 242 -17.49 -23.67 8.96
C LYS A 242 -17.76 -22.60 10.01
N GLN A 243 -19.00 -22.53 10.48
CA GLN A 243 -19.33 -21.72 11.65
C GLN A 243 -18.82 -22.42 12.91
N LEU A 244 -18.23 -21.65 13.85
CA LEU A 244 -17.68 -22.19 15.09
C LEU A 244 -18.74 -23.01 15.86
N GLY A 245 -18.39 -24.20 16.29
CA GLY A 245 -19.26 -25.13 17.00
C GLY A 245 -20.35 -25.81 16.16
N LYS A 246 -20.35 -25.65 14.82
CA LYS A 246 -21.35 -26.25 13.92
C LYS A 246 -20.69 -27.09 12.82
N GLU A 247 -21.45 -27.96 12.19
CA GLU A 247 -21.00 -28.71 11.02
C GLU A 247 -20.76 -27.80 9.80
N PRO A 248 -19.76 -28.12 8.95
CA PRO A 248 -19.49 -27.37 7.73
C PRO A 248 -20.68 -27.45 6.75
N ILE A 249 -20.98 -26.33 6.10
CA ILE A 249 -22.05 -26.27 5.08
C ILE A 249 -21.41 -25.87 3.76
N LYS A 250 -21.61 -26.66 2.70
CA LYS A 250 -21.16 -26.31 1.36
C LYS A 250 -21.81 -25.00 0.92
N VAL A 251 -20.97 -24.04 0.46
CA VAL A 251 -21.43 -22.70 0.00
C VAL A 251 -21.29 -22.52 -1.49
N ASP A 252 -20.22 -23.08 -2.10
CA ASP A 252 -19.98 -23.00 -3.54
C ASP A 252 -19.01 -24.11 -3.99
N GLY A 253 -18.73 -24.15 -5.27
CA GLY A 253 -17.74 -25.02 -5.88
C GLY A 253 -17.74 -24.89 -7.40
N PHE A 254 -16.73 -25.45 -8.02
CA PHE A 254 -16.61 -25.48 -9.47
C PHE A 254 -15.79 -26.69 -9.94
N ALA A 255 -16.09 -27.16 -11.15
CA ALA A 255 -15.27 -28.14 -11.82
C ALA A 255 -13.94 -27.47 -12.24
N ILE A 256 -12.85 -28.22 -12.11
CA ILE A 256 -11.53 -27.72 -12.53
C ILE A 256 -11.49 -27.72 -14.07
N SER A 257 -11.26 -26.53 -14.62
CA SER A 257 -10.87 -26.32 -16.01
C SER A 257 -9.48 -25.68 -16.05
N LEU A 258 -8.61 -26.18 -16.89
CA LEU A 258 -7.33 -25.52 -17.10
C LEU A 258 -7.56 -24.29 -18.00
N PRO A 259 -7.11 -23.11 -17.60
CA PRO A 259 -7.27 -21.91 -18.39
C PRO A 259 -6.45 -21.99 -19.69
N SER A 260 -6.90 -21.29 -20.72
CA SER A 260 -6.09 -21.07 -21.91
C SER A 260 -4.87 -20.23 -21.54
N ILE A 261 -3.68 -20.74 -21.84
CA ILE A 261 -2.42 -20.00 -21.58
C ILE A 261 -2.30 -18.89 -22.62
N ASP A 262 -2.33 -17.64 -22.19
CA ASP A 262 -2.12 -16.46 -23.03
C ASP A 262 -1.09 -15.51 -22.40
N SER A 263 0.04 -15.35 -23.08
CA SER A 263 1.16 -14.50 -22.66
C SER A 263 1.14 -13.08 -23.25
N ASN A 264 0.10 -12.71 -24.03
CA ASN A 264 0.14 -11.53 -24.91
C ASN A 264 -0.56 -10.27 -24.35
N ILE A 265 -0.81 -10.16 -23.05
CA ILE A 265 -1.37 -8.96 -22.45
C ILE A 265 -0.30 -7.85 -22.43
N LYS A 266 -0.43 -6.86 -23.32
CA LYS A 266 0.53 -5.74 -23.42
C LYS A 266 0.10 -4.59 -22.52
N SER A 267 1.05 -3.99 -21.79
CA SER A 267 0.87 -2.68 -21.20
C SER A 267 1.24 -1.58 -22.20
N LYS A 268 0.51 -0.47 -22.19
CA LYS A 268 0.78 0.66 -23.08
C LYS A 268 1.05 1.89 -22.21
N ALA A 269 2.27 2.41 -22.30
CA ALA A 269 2.64 3.70 -21.73
C ALA A 269 2.96 4.68 -22.87
N ASP A 270 2.60 5.97 -22.72
CA ASP A 270 2.82 7.01 -23.72
C ASP A 270 4.28 7.49 -23.77
N GLN A 271 5.01 7.29 -22.69
CA GLN A 271 6.42 7.71 -22.57
C GLN A 271 7.30 6.58 -22.06
N LYS A 272 8.57 6.60 -22.49
CA LYS A 272 9.60 5.74 -21.90
C LYS A 272 10.05 6.35 -20.56
N PRO A 273 10.12 5.56 -19.46
CA PRO A 273 10.64 6.04 -18.19
C PRO A 273 12.12 6.45 -18.30
N LEU A 274 12.50 7.47 -17.52
CA LEU A 274 13.90 7.83 -17.30
C LEU A 274 14.65 6.72 -16.58
N TYR A 275 13.98 6.05 -15.63
CA TYR A 275 14.51 4.93 -14.86
C TYR A 275 13.39 3.93 -14.56
N ALA A 276 13.74 2.64 -14.56
CA ALA A 276 12.88 1.56 -14.10
C ALA A 276 13.64 0.69 -13.10
N ASP A 277 13.05 0.52 -11.92
CA ASP A 277 13.57 -0.35 -10.84
C ASP A 277 12.99 -1.77 -11.00
N SER A 278 13.70 -2.76 -10.48
CA SER A 278 13.19 -4.12 -10.32
C SER A 278 12.24 -4.29 -9.11
N ALA A 279 12.09 -3.23 -8.29
CA ALA A 279 11.24 -3.16 -7.11
C ALA A 279 10.29 -1.96 -7.17
N SER A 280 9.20 -1.99 -6.41
CA SER A 280 8.27 -0.88 -6.32
C SER A 280 8.91 0.35 -5.66
N ILE A 281 8.54 1.55 -6.12
CA ILE A 281 9.01 2.83 -5.56
C ILE A 281 7.87 3.45 -4.76
N PHE A 282 8.03 3.55 -3.42
CA PHE A 282 7.01 4.11 -2.53
C PHE A 282 7.31 5.54 -2.10
N THR A 283 8.39 6.13 -2.59
CA THR A 283 8.81 7.47 -2.20
C THR A 283 8.61 8.49 -3.30
N ARG A 284 8.35 9.72 -2.91
CA ARG A 284 8.59 10.89 -3.74
C ARG A 284 10.09 11.06 -3.98
N LEU A 285 10.46 11.99 -4.86
CA LEU A 285 11.82 12.19 -5.34
C LEU A 285 12.53 13.35 -4.63
N GLY A 286 13.78 13.12 -4.21
CA GLY A 286 14.71 14.16 -3.74
C GLY A 286 15.66 14.58 -4.86
N PHE A 287 16.10 15.85 -4.88
CA PHE A 287 16.93 16.38 -5.96
C PHE A 287 18.12 17.16 -5.44
N ASP A 288 19.29 16.95 -6.07
CA ASP A 288 20.39 17.92 -6.06
C ASP A 288 20.68 18.42 -7.49
N LYS A 289 21.81 19.08 -7.70
CA LYS A 289 22.19 19.62 -9.02
C LYS A 289 22.36 18.53 -10.10
N LYS A 290 22.69 17.28 -9.72
CA LYS A 290 23.07 16.20 -10.64
C LYS A 290 22.16 14.98 -10.56
N ASN A 291 21.66 14.67 -9.36
CA ASN A 291 21.05 13.39 -9.06
C ASN A 291 19.58 13.52 -8.62
N ILE A 292 18.84 12.43 -8.84
CA ILE A 292 17.55 12.13 -8.22
C ILE A 292 17.80 11.06 -7.17
N TYR A 293 17.19 11.22 -6.00
CA TYR A 293 17.25 10.30 -4.88
C TYR A 293 15.85 9.74 -4.58
N PHE A 294 15.77 8.44 -4.34
CA PHE A 294 14.51 7.77 -4.01
C PHE A 294 14.77 6.51 -3.18
N GLY A 295 13.71 5.90 -2.69
CA GLY A 295 13.73 4.62 -1.99
C GLY A 295 12.75 3.64 -2.59
N ASN A 296 13.03 2.34 -2.45
CA ASN A 296 12.17 1.29 -2.96
C ASN A 296 11.65 0.34 -1.86
N SER A 297 10.74 -0.55 -2.24
CA SER A 297 10.09 -1.54 -1.38
C SER A 297 11.05 -2.58 -0.79
N LEU A 298 12.15 -2.89 -1.49
CA LEU A 298 13.20 -3.77 -0.99
C LEU A 298 14.10 -3.11 0.07
N GLY A 299 13.88 -1.82 0.37
CA GLY A 299 14.67 -1.08 1.36
C GLY A 299 16.01 -0.60 0.82
N TYR A 300 16.14 -0.34 -0.46
CA TYR A 300 17.29 0.33 -1.04
C TYR A 300 17.02 1.82 -1.19
N ALA A 301 17.92 2.64 -0.66
CA ALA A 301 18.03 4.03 -1.05
C ALA A 301 18.96 4.13 -2.26
N LYS A 302 18.53 4.87 -3.29
CA LYS A 302 19.20 4.95 -4.57
C LYS A 302 19.41 6.39 -5.04
N ALA A 303 20.49 6.58 -5.81
CA ALA A 303 20.73 7.80 -6.58
C ALA A 303 20.86 7.46 -8.06
N ILE A 304 20.21 8.24 -8.91
CA ILE A 304 20.39 8.20 -10.36
C ILE A 304 20.79 9.56 -10.90
N ASP A 305 21.58 9.59 -11.97
CA ASP A 305 21.84 10.81 -12.74
C ASP A 305 20.56 11.31 -13.39
N LYS A 306 20.17 12.54 -13.13
CA LYS A 306 18.87 13.08 -13.54
C LYS A 306 18.71 13.36 -15.04
N ASN A 307 19.79 13.29 -15.81
CA ASN A 307 19.77 13.48 -17.26
C ASN A 307 19.73 12.14 -18.01
N THR A 308 20.44 11.14 -17.49
CA THR A 308 20.65 9.86 -18.18
C THR A 308 19.86 8.69 -17.56
N GLY A 309 19.35 8.86 -16.32
CA GLY A 309 18.75 7.78 -15.55
C GLY A 309 19.73 6.72 -15.06
N LYS A 310 21.05 6.90 -15.26
CA LYS A 310 22.06 5.92 -14.83
C LYS A 310 22.10 5.85 -13.30
N GLU A 311 22.02 4.65 -12.74
CA GLU A 311 22.22 4.42 -11.30
C GLU A 311 23.66 4.75 -10.91
N MET A 312 23.80 5.62 -9.90
CA MET A 312 25.09 6.07 -9.36
C MET A 312 25.49 5.25 -8.15
N TRP A 313 24.53 4.94 -7.28
CA TRP A 313 24.69 4.05 -6.13
C TRP A 313 23.32 3.55 -5.62
N ALA A 314 23.36 2.40 -4.94
CA ALA A 314 22.24 1.81 -4.21
C ALA A 314 22.76 1.26 -2.88
N ILE A 315 22.09 1.58 -1.77
CA ILE A 315 22.49 1.16 -0.42
C ILE A 315 21.30 0.55 0.34
N PRO A 316 21.51 -0.59 1.05
CA PRO A 316 20.46 -1.19 1.86
C PRO A 316 20.22 -0.38 3.15
N THR A 317 18.97 -0.22 3.53
CA THR A 317 18.53 0.53 4.71
C THR A 317 17.80 -0.32 5.75
N GLY A 318 17.65 -1.62 5.51
CA GLY A 318 17.10 -2.58 6.46
C GLY A 318 15.58 -2.66 6.54
N ALA A 319 14.84 -1.82 5.81
CA ALA A 319 13.38 -1.89 5.66
C ALA A 319 12.92 -1.11 4.43
N SER A 320 11.71 -1.39 3.94
CA SER A 320 11.07 -0.63 2.86
C SER A 320 11.10 0.88 3.14
N LEU A 321 11.28 1.68 2.11
CA LEU A 321 11.34 3.14 2.23
C LEU A 321 10.04 3.77 1.74
N PHE A 322 9.44 4.63 2.57
CA PHE A 322 8.20 5.36 2.30
C PHE A 322 8.39 6.87 2.32
N ALA A 323 9.45 7.34 2.97
CA ALA A 323 9.78 8.75 3.08
C ALA A 323 10.74 9.19 1.97
N ARG A 324 10.49 10.37 1.42
CA ARG A 324 11.37 11.01 0.43
C ARG A 324 12.77 11.22 1.01
N PRO A 325 13.86 10.82 0.30
CA PRO A 325 15.20 11.24 0.63
C PRO A 325 15.33 12.77 0.63
N VAL A 326 15.94 13.33 1.67
CA VAL A 326 16.04 14.79 1.86
C VAL A 326 17.46 15.26 1.59
N VAL A 327 17.62 16.12 0.57
CA VAL A 327 18.90 16.80 0.35
C VAL A 327 19.09 17.88 1.42
N ALA A 328 20.08 17.71 2.28
CA ALA A 328 20.31 18.53 3.45
C ALA A 328 21.80 18.96 3.51
N GLY A 329 22.09 20.18 3.05
CA GLY A 329 23.46 20.71 2.96
C GLY A 329 24.34 19.87 2.05
N LYS A 330 25.37 19.23 2.61
CA LYS A 330 26.28 18.33 1.87
C LYS A 330 25.90 16.85 1.98
N TYR A 331 24.75 16.54 2.56
CA TYR A 331 24.26 15.18 2.79
C TYR A 331 22.94 14.92 2.07
N VAL A 332 22.64 13.65 1.87
CA VAL A 332 21.27 13.15 1.65
C VAL A 332 20.88 12.40 2.92
N VAL A 333 19.74 12.77 3.51
CA VAL A 333 19.21 12.11 4.68
C VAL A 333 18.11 11.14 4.23
N ILE A 334 18.23 9.88 4.65
CA ILE A 334 17.27 8.83 4.36
C ILE A 334 16.51 8.51 5.65
N PRO A 335 15.24 8.91 5.74
CA PRO A 335 14.36 8.46 6.81
C PRO A 335 13.96 7.00 6.56
N SER A 336 14.20 6.12 7.53
CA SER A 336 14.01 4.68 7.35
C SER A 336 12.92 4.11 8.27
N ALA A 337 12.12 3.19 7.73
CA ALA A 337 11.22 2.37 8.52
C ALA A 337 11.97 1.39 9.46
N ALA A 338 13.27 1.17 9.24
CA ALA A 338 14.14 0.45 10.18
C ALA A 338 14.43 1.22 11.48
N LYS A 339 13.70 2.31 11.74
CA LYS A 339 13.81 3.15 12.95
C LYS A 339 15.16 3.87 13.04
N GLU A 340 15.59 4.47 11.95
CA GLU A 340 16.83 5.25 11.90
C GLU A 340 16.79 6.38 10.86
N LEU A 341 17.60 7.42 11.07
CA LEU A 341 17.98 8.40 10.06
C LEU A 341 19.40 8.09 9.58
N LEU A 342 19.55 7.95 8.27
CA LEU A 342 20.84 7.69 7.63
C LEU A 342 21.32 8.97 6.95
N TRP A 343 22.54 9.42 7.31
CA TRP A 343 23.21 10.56 6.68
C TRP A 343 24.18 10.03 5.63
N ILE A 344 23.95 10.35 4.37
CA ILE A 344 24.63 9.75 3.23
C ILE A 344 25.49 10.80 2.52
N ASN A 345 26.69 10.39 2.11
CA ASN A 345 27.49 11.16 1.16
C ASN A 345 26.87 11.02 -0.24
N PRO A 346 26.35 12.11 -0.85
CA PRO A 346 25.64 12.03 -2.14
C PRO A 346 26.52 11.54 -3.31
N LYS A 347 27.85 11.62 -3.19
CA LYS A 347 28.78 11.26 -4.28
C LYS A 347 28.93 9.76 -4.48
N ASN A 348 28.90 8.98 -3.38
CA ASN A 348 29.25 7.56 -3.40
C ASN A 348 28.30 6.66 -2.61
N GLY A 349 27.26 7.20 -1.96
CA GLY A 349 26.32 6.42 -1.15
C GLY A 349 26.87 5.99 0.22
N GLU A 350 28.04 6.47 0.64
CA GLU A 350 28.62 6.13 1.94
C GLU A 350 27.75 6.66 3.09
N ILE A 351 27.41 5.78 4.03
CA ILE A 351 26.70 6.14 5.25
C ILE A 351 27.69 6.75 6.24
N VAL A 352 27.63 8.08 6.41
CA VAL A 352 28.54 8.82 7.30
C VAL A 352 28.05 8.87 8.74
N GLN A 353 26.76 8.64 9.00
CA GLN A 353 26.16 8.55 10.33
C GLN A 353 24.84 7.81 10.29
N ARG A 354 24.54 7.07 11.39
CA ARG A 354 23.25 6.45 11.67
C ARG A 354 22.76 6.97 13.01
N ASP A 355 21.55 7.49 13.04
CA ASP A 355 20.89 7.91 14.27
C ASP A 355 19.68 6.99 14.50
N ALA A 356 19.79 6.14 15.54
CA ALA A 356 18.73 5.24 15.93
C ALA A 356 17.52 6.02 16.48
N SER A 357 16.34 5.46 16.29
CA SER A 357 15.05 6.02 16.67
C SER A 357 14.19 4.96 17.37
N ASP A 358 13.28 5.40 18.23
CA ASP A 358 12.27 4.58 18.88
C ASP A 358 11.07 4.25 17.97
N GLY A 359 10.86 5.00 16.88
CA GLY A 359 9.79 4.81 15.92
C GLY A 359 10.25 4.90 14.48
N ALA A 360 9.51 4.26 13.57
CA ALA A 360 9.77 4.31 12.14
C ALA A 360 9.56 5.73 11.57
N TYR A 361 10.31 6.07 10.52
CA TYR A 361 10.10 7.29 9.75
C TYR A 361 9.45 6.93 8.40
N VAL A 362 8.29 7.52 8.17
CA VAL A 362 7.54 7.38 6.91
C VAL A 362 7.13 8.74 6.32
N ALA A 363 7.32 9.83 7.09
CA ALA A 363 7.03 11.18 6.65
C ALA A 363 8.14 11.73 5.75
N ASP A 364 7.76 12.49 4.74
CA ASP A 364 8.71 13.29 3.97
C ASP A 364 9.27 14.40 4.86
N GLY A 365 10.60 14.46 4.97
CA GLY A 365 11.28 15.55 5.68
C GLY A 365 11.44 16.80 4.81
N VAL A 366 11.63 17.95 5.47
CA VAL A 366 11.94 19.24 4.82
C VAL A 366 13.17 19.86 5.44
N CYS A 367 14.10 20.30 4.59
CA CYS A 367 15.32 20.99 5.01
C CYS A 367 15.24 22.48 4.67
N VAL A 368 15.28 23.35 5.69
CA VAL A 368 15.29 24.81 5.57
C VAL A 368 16.40 25.35 6.46
N ASP A 369 17.21 26.27 5.96
CA ASP A 369 18.28 26.98 6.71
C ASP A 369 19.20 26.07 7.52
N ASN A 370 19.66 24.97 6.92
CA ASN A 370 20.46 23.91 7.57
C ASN A 370 19.78 23.23 8.77
N ALA A 371 18.45 23.27 8.85
CA ALA A 371 17.67 22.47 9.78
C ALA A 371 16.77 21.49 9.02
N LEU A 372 16.83 20.22 9.40
CA LEU A 372 15.93 19.18 8.93
C LEU A 372 14.74 19.10 9.90
N TYR A 373 13.52 19.15 9.36
CA TYR A 373 12.27 18.95 10.09
C TYR A 373 11.63 17.67 9.58
N ILE A 374 11.28 16.77 10.49
CA ILE A 374 10.76 15.46 10.12
C ILE A 374 9.81 14.88 11.17
N GLY A 375 8.70 14.34 10.71
CA GLY A 375 7.76 13.55 11.51
C GLY A 375 8.11 12.06 11.52
N GLY A 376 7.65 11.37 12.54
CA GLY A 376 7.76 9.92 12.68
C GLY A 376 6.57 9.37 13.46
N TYR A 377 6.69 8.12 13.90
CA TYR A 377 5.70 7.54 14.79
C TYR A 377 5.82 8.16 16.19
N ASN A 378 4.74 8.75 16.69
CA ASN A 378 4.61 9.43 17.99
C ASN A 378 5.56 10.60 18.22
N LYS A 379 6.16 11.19 17.18
CA LYS A 379 7.13 12.27 17.33
C LYS A 379 7.20 13.19 16.13
N PHE A 380 7.70 14.41 16.40
CA PHE A 380 8.17 15.35 15.39
C PHE A 380 9.50 15.95 15.83
N GLU A 381 10.48 16.08 14.93
CA GLU A 381 11.86 16.40 15.27
C GLU A 381 12.45 17.52 14.38
N LYS A 382 13.36 18.29 14.97
CA LYS A 382 14.24 19.22 14.27
C LYS A 382 15.70 18.85 14.51
N TRP A 383 16.47 18.74 13.43
CA TRP A 383 17.88 18.37 13.45
C TRP A 383 18.78 19.46 12.88
N ASP A 384 19.94 19.71 13.49
CA ASP A 384 21.02 20.53 12.93
C ASP A 384 21.76 19.72 11.86
N VAL A 385 21.66 20.15 10.61
CA VAL A 385 22.25 19.44 9.46
C VAL A 385 23.79 19.46 9.49
N LYS A 386 24.41 20.56 9.92
CA LYS A 386 25.87 20.68 9.96
C LYS A 386 26.48 19.78 11.04
N LYS A 387 25.87 19.77 12.23
CA LYS A 387 26.32 18.99 13.38
C LYS A 387 25.77 17.56 13.35
N ARG A 388 24.71 17.30 12.54
CA ARG A 388 23.92 16.06 12.52
C ARG A 388 23.47 15.67 13.93
N LYS A 389 22.86 16.63 14.64
CA LYS A 389 22.38 16.45 16.01
C LYS A 389 20.95 16.94 16.14
N LEU A 390 20.19 16.23 16.97
CA LEU A 390 18.84 16.63 17.36
C LEU A 390 18.91 18.00 18.07
N ILE A 391 18.06 18.96 17.65
CA ILE A 391 17.91 20.26 18.28
C ILE A 391 16.76 20.21 19.29
N TRP A 392 15.59 19.75 18.83
CA TRP A 392 14.43 19.53 19.69
C TRP A 392 13.53 18.42 19.15
N ARG A 393 12.74 17.84 20.02
CA ARG A 393 11.74 16.82 19.72
C ARG A 393 10.43 17.14 20.42
N TYR A 394 9.33 16.96 19.70
CA TYR A 394 7.96 17.03 20.21
C TYR A 394 7.40 15.62 20.30
N ASP A 395 7.14 15.13 21.52
CA ASP A 395 6.77 13.73 21.83
C ASP A 395 5.27 13.54 22.16
N SER A 396 4.44 14.58 21.98
CA SER A 396 3.03 14.51 22.36
C SER A 396 2.11 14.14 21.19
N LEU A 397 2.62 13.41 20.22
CA LEU A 397 1.81 12.78 19.17
C LEU A 397 1.39 11.38 19.60
N ASN A 398 0.28 10.91 19.06
CA ASN A 398 -0.22 9.56 19.30
C ASN A 398 -0.57 8.88 17.98
N ASN A 399 0.32 8.89 17.04
CA ASN A 399 0.34 8.16 15.78
C ASN A 399 1.37 8.80 14.80
N TYR A 400 1.37 8.36 13.54
CA TYR A 400 2.24 8.87 12.48
C TYR A 400 1.91 10.27 12.01
N CYS A 401 2.97 11.05 11.72
CA CYS A 401 2.97 12.02 10.62
C CYS A 401 3.40 11.27 9.36
N GLN A 402 2.68 11.39 8.25
CA GLN A 402 3.05 10.76 6.97
C GLN A 402 3.36 11.76 5.87
N ALA A 403 2.77 12.95 5.93
CA ALA A 403 3.02 14.02 4.97
C ALA A 403 4.24 14.88 5.34
N ALA A 404 4.73 15.62 4.37
CA ALA A 404 5.74 16.66 4.60
C ALA A 404 5.18 17.80 5.45
N PRO A 405 5.93 18.34 6.41
CA PRO A 405 5.56 19.56 7.11
C PRO A 405 5.71 20.77 6.21
N VAL A 406 4.98 21.84 6.52
CA VAL A 406 5.24 23.18 5.96
C VAL A 406 5.98 24.00 7.00
N ILE A 407 7.13 24.53 6.59
CA ILE A 407 7.94 25.44 7.40
C ILE A 407 7.80 26.83 6.81
N ASP A 408 7.16 27.73 7.54
CA ASP A 408 6.97 29.11 7.11
C ASP A 408 7.21 30.08 8.26
N ASN A 409 8.12 31.02 8.06
CA ASN A 409 8.57 31.94 9.09
C ASN A 409 9.07 31.20 10.35
N SER A 410 8.39 31.40 11.49
CA SER A 410 8.73 30.76 12.76
C SER A 410 7.83 29.57 13.10
N GLU A 411 7.09 29.02 12.12
CA GLU A 411 6.09 27.99 12.35
C GLU A 411 6.41 26.68 11.61
N VAL A 412 6.05 25.57 12.25
CA VAL A 412 6.07 24.23 11.68
C VAL A 412 4.63 23.69 11.71
N ILE A 413 4.06 23.43 10.54
CA ILE A 413 2.66 23.02 10.39
C ILE A 413 2.62 21.64 9.77
N PHE A 414 1.98 20.68 10.43
CA PHE A 414 1.89 19.28 9.95
C PHE A 414 0.65 18.59 10.55
N GLY A 415 0.17 17.56 9.83
CA GLY A 415 -0.90 16.68 10.31
C GLY A 415 -0.37 15.37 10.89
N ALA A 416 -1.17 14.75 11.77
CA ALA A 416 -0.91 13.40 12.28
C ALA A 416 -2.19 12.54 12.27
N TRP A 417 -2.02 11.23 12.24
CA TRP A 417 -3.12 10.27 12.29
C TRP A 417 -3.73 10.09 13.69
N ASP A 418 -3.36 10.95 14.65
CA ASP A 418 -4.03 11.11 15.93
C ASP A 418 -5.17 12.13 15.88
N THR A 419 -5.68 12.43 14.69
CA THR A 419 -6.78 13.35 14.37
C THR A 419 -6.41 14.83 14.32
N TYR A 420 -5.20 15.23 14.69
CA TYR A 420 -4.83 16.64 14.82
C TYR A 420 -3.95 17.17 13.68
N LEU A 421 -4.18 18.45 13.35
CA LEU A 421 -3.22 19.34 12.70
C LEU A 421 -2.50 20.15 13.78
N TYR A 422 -1.19 20.22 13.70
CA TYR A 422 -0.33 20.89 14.68
C TYR A 422 0.34 22.12 14.10
N CYS A 423 0.53 23.13 14.92
CA CYS A 423 1.43 24.25 14.68
C CYS A 423 2.39 24.38 15.86
N LEU A 424 3.68 24.20 15.59
CA LEU A 424 4.75 24.35 16.57
C LEU A 424 5.56 25.61 16.28
N ASP A 425 6.21 26.16 17.29
CA ASP A 425 7.27 27.16 17.14
C ASP A 425 8.52 26.50 16.55
N ALA A 426 8.99 26.99 15.40
CA ALA A 426 10.10 26.37 14.67
C ALA A 426 11.45 26.45 15.41
N LYS A 427 11.63 27.40 16.34
CA LYS A 427 12.86 27.55 17.11
C LYS A 427 12.90 26.62 18.31
N THR A 428 11.77 26.51 19.04
CA THR A 428 11.72 25.84 20.35
C THR A 428 11.03 24.46 20.32
N GLY A 429 10.24 24.15 19.28
CA GLY A 429 9.41 22.95 19.22
C GLY A 429 8.16 23.00 20.09
N GLN A 430 7.88 24.15 20.74
CA GLN A 430 6.71 24.30 21.60
C GLN A 430 5.42 24.38 20.78
N LEU A 431 4.35 23.77 21.32
CA LEU A 431 3.01 23.82 20.71
C LEU A 431 2.46 25.25 20.78
N LYS A 432 2.11 25.82 19.63
CA LYS A 432 1.38 27.08 19.54
C LYS A 432 -0.13 26.85 19.60
N TRP A 433 -0.60 25.91 18.78
CA TRP A 433 -1.99 25.44 18.76
C TRP A 433 -2.09 24.08 18.04
N LYS A 434 -3.18 23.38 18.25
CA LYS A 434 -3.58 22.22 17.46
C LYS A 434 -5.06 22.31 17.10
N TRP A 435 -5.42 21.77 15.94
CA TRP A 435 -6.76 21.74 15.39
C TRP A 435 -7.23 20.30 15.17
N ASN A 436 -8.52 20.05 15.38
CA ASN A 436 -9.17 18.76 15.14
C ASN A 436 -10.50 18.98 14.40
N ASN A 437 -10.87 18.05 13.53
CA ASN A 437 -12.12 18.12 12.75
C ASN A 437 -13.38 17.70 13.52
N GLY A 438 -13.27 17.40 14.82
CA GLY A 438 -14.35 16.91 15.68
C GLY A 438 -14.52 15.38 15.66
N SER A 439 -13.71 14.64 14.88
CA SER A 439 -13.73 13.18 14.86
C SER A 439 -12.79 12.61 15.92
N SER A 440 -13.18 11.47 16.51
CA SER A 440 -12.30 10.63 17.33
C SER A 440 -11.67 9.48 16.51
N ARG A 441 -12.01 9.35 15.21
CA ARG A 441 -11.49 8.29 14.33
C ARG A 441 -10.20 8.73 13.68
N ASN A 442 -9.11 8.06 14.00
CA ASN A 442 -7.77 8.35 13.46
C ASN A 442 -7.75 8.42 11.92
N GLN A 443 -8.44 7.50 11.24
CA GLN A 443 -8.52 7.45 9.78
C GLN A 443 -9.18 8.68 9.13
N LEU A 444 -9.80 9.55 9.89
CA LEU A 444 -10.39 10.81 9.40
C LEU A 444 -9.52 12.05 9.69
N GLY A 445 -8.35 11.85 10.29
CA GLY A 445 -7.38 12.90 10.59
C GLY A 445 -6.53 13.35 9.39
N PRO A 446 -5.78 14.44 9.54
CA PRO A 446 -4.96 15.00 8.46
C PRO A 446 -3.55 14.38 8.34
N GLY A 447 -3.34 13.11 8.75
CA GLY A 447 -2.02 12.49 8.87
C GLY A 447 -1.20 12.41 7.58
N ASN A 448 -1.84 12.35 6.41
CA ASN A 448 -1.18 12.33 5.09
C ASN A 448 -1.49 13.59 4.26
N VAL A 449 -1.81 14.70 4.90
CA VAL A 449 -2.11 15.96 4.25
C VAL A 449 -0.90 16.88 4.27
N VAL A 450 -0.43 17.34 3.12
CA VAL A 450 0.47 18.49 3.04
C VAL A 450 -0.38 19.76 3.05
N PRO A 451 -0.33 20.58 4.11
CA PRO A 451 -1.16 21.80 4.18
C PRO A 451 -0.73 22.84 3.14
N VAL A 452 -1.68 23.59 2.60
CA VAL A 452 -1.38 24.85 1.91
C VAL A 452 -1.43 25.98 2.92
N VAL A 453 -0.33 26.73 3.05
CA VAL A 453 -0.19 27.80 4.05
C VAL A 453 -0.04 29.14 3.34
N THR A 454 -0.92 30.08 3.69
CA THR A 454 -0.84 31.48 3.28
C THR A 454 -0.49 32.39 4.48
N ALA A 455 -0.39 33.69 4.26
CA ALA A 455 -0.09 34.63 5.35
C ALA A 455 -1.10 34.54 6.53
N GLU A 456 -2.39 34.30 6.23
CA GLU A 456 -3.45 34.34 7.25
C GLU A 456 -4.16 33.01 7.47
N ARG A 457 -4.04 32.03 6.53
CA ARG A 457 -4.85 30.82 6.51
C ARG A 457 -4.04 29.58 6.21
N ILE A 458 -4.57 28.46 6.67
CA ILE A 458 -4.10 27.12 6.35
C ILE A 458 -5.27 26.38 5.74
N TYR A 459 -5.01 25.71 4.62
CA TYR A 459 -5.99 24.88 3.93
C TYR A 459 -5.57 23.42 4.00
N ILE A 460 -6.54 22.55 4.32
CA ILE A 460 -6.36 21.10 4.33
C ILE A 460 -7.54 20.39 3.67
N VAL A 461 -7.31 19.20 3.16
CA VAL A 461 -8.32 18.22 2.74
C VAL A 461 -7.97 16.87 3.36
N ALA A 462 -8.74 16.43 4.33
CA ALA A 462 -8.53 15.18 5.04
C ALA A 462 -9.51 14.08 4.55
N PRO A 463 -9.33 12.80 4.94
CA PRO A 463 -10.25 11.72 4.58
C PRO A 463 -11.70 11.92 5.04
N ASP A 464 -11.98 12.90 5.88
CA ASP A 464 -13.34 13.31 6.26
C ASP A 464 -14.12 13.97 5.11
N ARG A 465 -13.46 14.17 3.94
CA ARG A 465 -14.02 14.70 2.68
C ARG A 465 -14.40 16.17 2.71
N TYR A 466 -13.86 16.91 3.67
CA TYR A 466 -14.03 18.37 3.72
C TYR A 466 -12.76 19.07 3.24
N MET A 467 -12.94 20.16 2.50
CA MET A 467 -11.94 21.19 2.40
C MET A 467 -12.14 22.15 3.57
N THR A 468 -11.09 22.43 4.31
CA THR A 468 -11.14 23.22 5.53
C THR A 468 -10.15 24.38 5.47
N ALA A 469 -10.60 25.60 5.75
CA ALA A 469 -9.74 26.75 6.02
C ALA A 469 -9.67 27.01 7.52
N ILE A 470 -8.45 27.18 8.02
CA ILE A 470 -8.11 27.36 9.42
C ILE A 470 -7.38 28.71 9.55
N ASN A 471 -7.75 29.49 10.54
CA ASN A 471 -7.04 30.72 10.87
C ASN A 471 -5.64 30.39 11.37
N ARG A 472 -4.61 30.85 10.66
CA ARG A 472 -3.22 30.49 10.91
C ARG A 472 -2.74 30.89 12.31
N LYS A 473 -3.15 32.05 12.81
CA LYS A 473 -2.73 32.57 14.11
C LYS A 473 -3.35 31.83 15.29
N THR A 474 -4.63 31.45 15.15
CA THR A 474 -5.43 30.93 16.28
C THR A 474 -5.70 29.44 16.22
N GLY A 475 -5.48 28.78 15.10
CA GLY A 475 -5.86 27.39 14.88
C GLY A 475 -7.37 27.14 14.81
N LYS A 476 -8.20 28.19 14.70
CA LYS A 476 -9.65 28.05 14.65
C LYS A 476 -10.15 27.88 13.22
N THR A 477 -11.14 27.03 13.02
CA THR A 477 -11.84 26.87 11.74
C THR A 477 -12.45 28.19 11.30
N ILE A 478 -12.17 28.59 10.06
CA ILE A 478 -12.84 29.72 9.40
C ILE A 478 -14.09 29.17 8.70
N TRP A 479 -13.90 28.16 7.83
CA TRP A 479 -14.98 27.45 7.16
C TRP A 479 -14.60 26.00 6.86
N ARG A 480 -15.63 25.17 6.63
CA ARG A 480 -15.50 23.80 6.13
C ARG A 480 -16.52 23.59 5.01
N ASN A 481 -16.07 23.09 3.86
CA ASN A 481 -16.90 22.88 2.67
C ASN A 481 -16.81 21.43 2.22
N LYS A 482 -17.95 20.83 1.86
CA LYS A 482 -18.07 19.45 1.34
C LYS A 482 -18.89 19.36 0.06
N ASP A 483 -19.05 20.47 -0.69
CA ASP A 483 -19.79 20.48 -1.94
C ASP A 483 -19.22 19.49 -2.96
N HIS A 484 -17.92 19.19 -2.82
CA HIS A 484 -17.21 18.12 -3.51
C HIS A 484 -16.59 17.15 -2.49
N LYS A 485 -16.35 15.90 -2.90
CA LYS A 485 -15.68 14.90 -2.05
C LYS A 485 -14.17 15.09 -2.16
N TYR A 486 -13.60 15.89 -1.30
CA TYR A 486 -12.14 16.13 -1.27
C TYR A 486 -11.41 15.00 -0.53
N ARG A 487 -10.14 14.76 -0.88
CA ARG A 487 -9.27 13.84 -0.13
C ARG A 487 -7.79 14.08 -0.43
N GLU A 488 -6.99 14.39 0.57
CA GLU A 488 -5.51 14.47 0.73
C GLU A 488 -4.69 14.99 -0.48
N SER A 489 -5.32 15.62 -1.47
CA SER A 489 -4.66 16.10 -2.69
C SER A 489 -4.85 17.59 -2.83
N LEU A 490 -3.88 18.36 -2.35
CA LEU A 490 -3.85 19.81 -2.39
C LEU A 490 -2.66 20.34 -3.18
N GLY A 491 -2.79 21.58 -3.63
CA GLY A 491 -1.73 22.41 -4.19
C GLY A 491 -2.05 23.88 -4.10
N CYS A 492 -1.08 24.72 -4.43
CA CYS A 492 -1.21 26.17 -4.43
C CYS A 492 -0.74 26.72 -5.77
N SER A 493 -1.35 27.83 -6.22
CA SER A 493 -0.82 28.56 -7.37
C SER A 493 0.54 29.19 -7.06
N GLU A 494 1.36 29.40 -8.11
CA GLU A 494 2.70 29.98 -7.95
C GLU A 494 2.66 31.37 -7.28
N ASP A 495 1.57 32.14 -7.48
CA ASP A 495 1.34 33.45 -6.86
C ASP A 495 0.65 33.39 -5.50
N GLY A 496 0.30 32.20 -5.00
CA GLY A 496 -0.38 32.00 -3.73
C GLY A 496 -1.84 32.44 -3.68
N SER A 497 -2.42 32.89 -4.80
CA SER A 497 -3.79 33.41 -4.85
C SER A 497 -4.87 32.33 -4.89
N ARG A 498 -4.52 31.09 -5.23
CA ARG A 498 -5.45 29.96 -5.39
C ARG A 498 -4.97 28.72 -4.67
N VAL A 499 -5.93 27.97 -4.14
CA VAL A 499 -5.72 26.63 -3.63
C VAL A 499 -6.41 25.64 -4.56
N TYR A 500 -5.69 24.63 -5.00
CA TYR A 500 -6.20 23.56 -5.83
C TYR A 500 -6.46 22.30 -5.00
N ALA A 501 -7.56 21.63 -5.28
CA ALA A 501 -7.88 20.34 -4.67
C ALA A 501 -8.39 19.36 -5.73
N LYS A 502 -7.81 18.15 -5.76
CA LYS A 502 -8.35 17.02 -6.52
C LYS A 502 -9.48 16.39 -5.71
N THR A 503 -10.62 16.12 -6.38
CA THR A 503 -11.77 15.46 -5.75
C THR A 503 -11.73 13.95 -5.96
N MET A 504 -12.52 13.20 -5.16
CA MET A 504 -12.70 11.76 -5.35
C MET A 504 -13.50 11.41 -6.62
N ASP A 505 -14.15 12.38 -7.24
CA ASP A 505 -14.86 12.18 -8.50
C ASP A 505 -13.98 12.55 -9.73
N GLY A 506 -12.65 12.76 -9.49
CA GLY A 506 -11.66 12.99 -10.54
C GLY A 506 -11.69 14.40 -11.14
N GLU A 507 -12.16 15.37 -10.36
CA GLU A 507 -12.20 16.78 -10.73
C GLU A 507 -11.07 17.57 -10.06
N LEU A 508 -10.67 18.69 -10.64
CA LEU A 508 -9.79 19.68 -10.05
C LEU A 508 -10.60 20.93 -9.72
N VAL A 509 -10.64 21.30 -8.46
CA VAL A 509 -11.32 22.51 -7.96
C VAL A 509 -10.29 23.56 -7.61
N ALA A 510 -10.52 24.80 -8.01
CA ALA A 510 -9.75 25.97 -7.57
C ALA A 510 -10.60 26.84 -6.64
N VAL A 511 -10.01 27.21 -5.52
CA VAL A 511 -10.61 28.07 -4.50
C VAL A 511 -9.75 29.32 -4.30
N ASP A 512 -10.39 30.45 -4.14
CA ASP A 512 -9.75 31.74 -3.88
C ASP A 512 -9.10 31.74 -2.48
N ALA A 513 -7.77 31.89 -2.46
CA ALA A 513 -7.01 31.95 -1.21
C ALA A 513 -6.89 33.37 -0.63
N THR A 514 -7.39 34.39 -1.34
CA THR A 514 -7.29 35.81 -0.91
C THR A 514 -8.45 36.23 -0.02
N THR A 515 -9.60 35.55 -0.08
CA THR A 515 -10.80 35.87 0.68
C THR A 515 -10.93 35.06 1.97
N ALA A 516 -11.64 35.58 2.97
CA ALA A 516 -11.91 34.87 4.20
C ALA A 516 -13.02 33.81 4.06
N GLU A 517 -13.92 34.01 3.09
CA GLU A 517 -15.04 33.12 2.84
C GLU A 517 -14.67 32.07 1.80
N PHE A 518 -15.40 30.94 1.79
CA PHE A 518 -15.24 29.94 0.73
C PHE A 518 -15.73 30.53 -0.59
N ASN A 519 -14.83 30.63 -1.55
CA ASN A 519 -15.13 31.12 -2.91
C ASN A 519 -14.52 30.17 -3.95
N LYS A 520 -15.35 29.32 -4.56
CA LYS A 520 -14.96 28.44 -5.65
C LYS A 520 -14.82 29.24 -6.95
N LEU A 521 -13.62 29.30 -7.50
CA LEU A 521 -13.33 30.01 -8.73
C LEU A 521 -13.76 29.22 -9.97
N TRP A 522 -13.41 27.92 -10.01
CA TRP A 522 -13.74 27.03 -11.10
C TRP A 522 -13.58 25.54 -10.70
N ILE A 523 -14.08 24.68 -11.58
CA ILE A 523 -13.93 23.23 -11.51
C ILE A 523 -13.70 22.67 -12.90
N VAL A 524 -12.80 21.70 -13.03
CA VAL A 524 -12.48 21.01 -14.28
C VAL A 524 -12.57 19.51 -14.05
N ASP A 525 -13.41 18.83 -14.82
CA ASP A 525 -13.46 17.37 -14.86
C ASP A 525 -12.24 16.84 -15.65
N MET A 526 -11.32 16.20 -14.94
CA MET A 526 -10.09 15.61 -15.49
C MET A 526 -10.32 14.25 -16.16
N LYS A 527 -11.55 13.73 -16.16
CA LYS A 527 -11.93 12.41 -16.70
C LYS A 527 -11.22 11.23 -16.05
N LEU A 528 -10.79 11.39 -14.80
CA LEU A 528 -10.11 10.33 -14.05
C LEU A 528 -11.08 9.30 -13.45
N GLY A 529 -12.37 9.66 -13.31
CA GLY A 529 -13.36 8.87 -12.60
C GLY A 529 -13.10 8.85 -11.10
N TYR A 530 -13.34 7.72 -10.42
CA TYR A 530 -13.13 7.62 -8.97
C TYR A 530 -11.65 7.69 -8.61
N GLU A 531 -11.30 8.66 -7.77
CA GLU A 531 -9.94 8.93 -7.29
C GLU A 531 -9.93 9.06 -5.76
N HIS A 532 -9.07 8.29 -5.09
CA HIS A 532 -8.86 8.43 -3.64
C HIS A 532 -7.37 8.37 -3.26
N ALA A 533 -6.50 8.22 -4.24
CA ALA A 533 -5.06 8.22 -4.03
C ALA A 533 -4.56 9.63 -3.72
N PRO A 534 -3.77 9.81 -2.65
CA PRO A 534 -3.14 11.08 -2.33
C PRO A 534 -2.11 11.47 -3.39
N CYS A 535 -2.26 12.67 -3.97
CA CYS A 535 -1.26 13.21 -4.89
C CYS A 535 -1.22 14.73 -4.75
N ILE A 536 -0.05 15.28 -4.44
CA ILE A 536 0.13 16.73 -4.38
C ILE A 536 -0.09 17.32 -5.77
N VAL A 537 -0.97 18.31 -5.86
CA VAL A 537 -1.21 19.11 -7.07
C VAL A 537 -0.14 20.20 -7.16
N ALA A 538 0.49 20.36 -8.31
CA ALA A 538 1.54 21.36 -8.51
C ALA A 538 1.20 22.28 -9.69
N GLU A 539 1.35 23.58 -9.50
CA GLU A 539 1.37 24.55 -10.61
C GLU A 539 2.80 24.88 -11.00
N LYS A 540 3.07 24.90 -12.32
CA LYS A 540 4.34 25.32 -12.88
C LYS A 540 4.14 26.02 -14.22
N ASP A 541 4.73 27.22 -14.35
CA ASP A 541 4.63 28.07 -15.56
C ASP A 541 3.16 28.30 -15.98
N GLY A 542 2.24 28.45 -15.00
CA GLY A 542 0.82 28.67 -15.22
C GLY A 542 0.03 27.44 -15.70
N ILE A 543 0.54 26.23 -15.55
CA ILE A 543 -0.14 24.97 -15.81
C ILE A 543 -0.21 24.17 -14.50
N VAL A 544 -1.38 23.60 -14.21
CA VAL A 544 -1.63 22.79 -13.02
C VAL A 544 -1.54 21.30 -13.38
N TYR A 545 -0.70 20.57 -12.66
CA TYR A 545 -0.50 19.14 -12.85
C TYR A 545 -1.10 18.35 -11.69
N ALA A 546 -1.86 17.31 -12.02
CA ALA A 546 -2.44 16.38 -11.06
C ALA A 546 -2.15 14.94 -11.47
N GLY A 547 -1.73 14.12 -10.52
CA GLY A 547 -1.53 12.69 -10.72
C GLY A 547 -2.76 11.88 -10.33
N SER A 548 -2.83 10.65 -10.81
CA SER A 548 -3.93 9.72 -10.56
C SER A 548 -3.48 8.42 -9.90
N ARG A 549 -4.45 7.65 -9.46
CA ARG A 549 -4.25 6.28 -8.95
C ARG A 549 -3.96 5.26 -10.06
N ARG A 550 -4.01 5.66 -11.33
CA ARG A 550 -3.84 4.78 -12.51
C ARG A 550 -2.72 5.24 -13.44
N GLY A 551 -1.69 5.89 -12.88
CA GLY A 551 -0.52 6.30 -13.65
C GLY A 551 -0.78 7.38 -14.69
N LEU A 552 -1.87 8.16 -14.55
CA LEU A 552 -2.16 9.28 -15.41
C LEU A 552 -1.63 10.58 -14.80
N ILE A 553 -1.09 11.44 -15.63
CA ILE A 553 -0.79 12.83 -15.29
C ILE A 553 -1.67 13.72 -16.15
N VAL A 554 -2.45 14.58 -15.53
CA VAL A 554 -3.34 15.53 -16.20
C VAL A 554 -2.79 16.93 -16.03
N ALA A 555 -2.61 17.64 -17.14
CA ALA A 555 -2.25 19.04 -17.18
C ALA A 555 -3.51 19.90 -17.47
N VAL A 556 -3.77 20.86 -16.59
CA VAL A 556 -4.92 21.77 -16.66
C VAL A 556 -4.44 23.20 -16.83
N ASN A 557 -5.00 23.92 -17.79
CA ASN A 557 -4.77 25.36 -17.94
C ASN A 557 -5.79 26.13 -17.08
N PRO A 558 -5.36 26.82 -16.00
CA PRO A 558 -6.28 27.52 -15.11
C PRO A 558 -6.91 28.77 -15.71
N LYS A 559 -6.37 29.32 -16.82
CA LYS A 559 -6.93 30.47 -17.51
C LYS A 559 -8.10 30.08 -18.41
N THR A 560 -7.95 28.96 -19.14
CA THR A 560 -9.02 28.43 -20.02
C THR A 560 -9.94 27.46 -19.30
N GLN A 561 -9.58 27.07 -18.06
CA GLN A 561 -10.31 26.12 -17.21
C GLN A 561 -10.58 24.80 -17.96
N SER A 562 -9.54 24.25 -18.57
CA SER A 562 -9.65 23.04 -19.40
C SER A 562 -8.42 22.14 -19.28
N VAL A 563 -8.63 20.85 -19.45
CA VAL A 563 -7.55 19.88 -19.64
C VAL A 563 -6.87 20.18 -20.98
N ILE A 564 -5.55 20.31 -20.96
CA ILE A 564 -4.73 20.53 -22.16
C ILE A 564 -3.96 19.28 -22.57
N GLU A 565 -3.67 18.40 -21.61
CA GLU A 565 -2.95 17.15 -21.88
C GLU A 565 -3.29 16.10 -20.81
N THR A 566 -3.32 14.83 -21.22
CA THR A 566 -3.35 13.68 -20.33
C THR A 566 -2.29 12.69 -20.80
N LEU A 567 -1.32 12.36 -19.94
CA LEU A 567 -0.25 11.40 -20.19
C LEU A 567 -0.54 10.12 -19.45
N THR A 568 -0.48 8.98 -20.12
CA THR A 568 -0.51 7.63 -19.53
C THR A 568 0.93 7.17 -19.32
N LEU A 569 1.39 7.14 -18.06
CA LEU A 569 2.77 6.76 -17.72
C LEU A 569 2.86 5.30 -17.28
N GLY A 570 1.78 4.75 -16.71
CA GLY A 570 1.73 3.39 -16.19
C GLY A 570 0.32 3.01 -15.79
N LYS A 571 0.20 2.12 -14.79
CA LYS A 571 -1.08 1.61 -14.29
C LYS A 571 -1.31 1.88 -12.80
N SER A 572 -0.23 2.07 -12.06
CA SER A 572 -0.26 2.25 -10.60
C SER A 572 -0.25 3.72 -10.20
N GLU A 573 -0.52 3.95 -8.93
CA GLU A 573 -0.57 5.28 -8.31
C GLU A 573 0.73 6.08 -8.51
N THR A 574 0.57 7.38 -8.75
CA THR A 574 1.68 8.34 -8.77
C THR A 574 2.01 8.78 -7.35
N ASN A 575 3.27 8.66 -6.92
CA ASN A 575 3.71 9.11 -5.59
C ASN A 575 3.61 10.63 -5.40
N GLY A 576 3.59 11.40 -6.48
CA GLY A 576 3.42 12.86 -6.47
C GLY A 576 3.97 13.55 -7.72
N ILE A 577 3.68 14.82 -7.83
CA ILE A 577 4.30 15.72 -8.81
C ILE A 577 5.46 16.42 -8.11
N ASP A 578 6.69 16.13 -8.55
CA ASP A 578 7.91 16.63 -7.93
C ASP A 578 8.59 17.67 -8.81
N LEU A 579 8.72 18.88 -8.28
CA LEU A 579 9.46 19.98 -8.93
C LEU A 579 10.92 19.91 -8.49
N ASP A 580 11.84 19.80 -9.47
CA ASP A 580 13.27 19.91 -9.19
C ASP A 580 13.63 21.39 -8.88
N PRO A 581 14.01 21.74 -7.66
CA PRO A 581 14.25 23.12 -7.28
C PRO A 581 15.50 23.72 -7.97
N THR A 582 16.32 22.90 -8.60
CA THR A 582 17.57 23.33 -9.26
C THR A 582 17.38 23.65 -10.75
N THR A 583 16.37 23.06 -11.40
CA THR A 583 16.13 23.23 -12.85
C THR A 583 14.72 23.67 -13.20
N GLY A 584 13.76 23.54 -12.26
CA GLY A 584 12.34 23.75 -12.51
C GLY A 584 11.67 22.65 -13.35
N ASN A 585 12.38 21.57 -13.68
CA ASN A 585 11.77 20.42 -14.35
C ASN A 585 10.81 19.67 -13.44
N ILE A 586 9.82 19.03 -14.05
CA ILE A 586 8.81 18.24 -13.37
C ILE A 586 9.17 16.76 -13.51
N TYR A 587 9.08 16.04 -12.40
CA TYR A 587 9.27 14.59 -12.36
C TYR A 587 8.11 13.94 -11.61
N THR A 588 7.95 12.65 -11.84
CA THR A 588 7.05 11.81 -11.05
C THR A 588 7.61 10.40 -10.95
N SER A 589 7.31 9.72 -9.87
CA SER A 589 7.52 8.28 -9.74
C SER A 589 6.19 7.56 -9.60
N LEU A 590 6.12 6.36 -10.15
CA LEU A 590 4.98 5.47 -9.99
C LEU A 590 5.36 4.31 -9.07
N ILE A 591 4.37 3.82 -8.34
CA ILE A 591 4.55 2.70 -7.41
C ILE A 591 5.05 1.45 -8.11
N GLU A 592 4.73 1.24 -9.39
CA GLU A 592 5.26 0.12 -10.21
C GLU A 592 6.77 0.20 -10.50
N GLY A 593 7.51 1.12 -9.86
CA GLY A 593 8.98 1.16 -9.93
C GLY A 593 9.55 2.04 -11.03
N THR A 594 8.78 2.95 -11.62
CA THR A 594 9.23 3.79 -12.72
C THR A 594 9.34 5.28 -12.33
N ILE A 595 10.32 5.96 -12.92
CA ILE A 595 10.53 7.42 -12.77
C ILE A 595 10.47 8.07 -14.14
N PHE A 596 9.70 9.14 -14.25
CA PHE A 596 9.55 9.92 -15.47
C PHE A 596 9.99 11.36 -15.26
N LYS A 597 10.58 11.92 -16.31
CA LYS A 597 10.72 13.36 -16.48
C LYS A 597 9.61 13.79 -17.41
N LEU A 598 8.73 14.67 -16.94
CA LEU A 598 7.66 15.20 -17.77
C LEU A 598 8.26 16.27 -18.68
N ASN A 599 8.21 16.01 -19.99
CA ASN A 599 8.65 17.00 -20.98
C ASN A 599 7.58 18.09 -21.13
N LYS A 600 8.06 19.31 -21.29
CA LYS A 600 7.19 20.45 -21.63
C LYS A 600 6.71 20.35 -23.06
#